data_922af91147df2fc5bafa2c154fef7b6b
#
_entry.id   922af91147df2fc5bafa2c154fef7b6b
#
_cell.length_a   1.000
_cell.length_b   1.000
_cell.length_c   1.000
_cell.angle_alpha   90.00
_cell.angle_beta   90.00
_cell.angle_gamma   90.00
#
_symmetry.space_group_name_H-M   'P 1'
#
loop_
_entity.id
_entity.type
_entity.pdbx_description
1 polymer ?
#
loop_
_entity_poly.entity_id
_entity_poly.type
_entity_poly.pdbx_seq_one_letter_code
_entity_poly.pdbx_strand_id
1 'polypeptide(L)'
;FYGIAQPALWAGFNGKEAHAEGTGEDLRQTTLVPNHHILFLGKKASSSGVVKPPLADELLDHYTVEQLRAHWAALGLGLKSVSFSPKVFDPNAAEKAPDPALKEGALLTNIFNRLARSCFYTAQKHFEGKAPLGEVSADVLKKCEETVLEYEQLMSKFEFHAVSALMDGFIRDANKMWTTVSRECAAREEEQGAEAYRQLLIDAFQLLRTATVLMHPFVPQGTELIFEYLNIETRHPEKHDFGAFFGWGHIFETLSFWAEEEEKTSGMFQLKELPPRFDFFKKHPSQY
;
A
#
# COMPACT_ATOMS: atom_id res chain seq x y z
N PHE A 1 -1.25 -32.87 4.47
CA PHE A 1 -1.71 -33.25 3.13
C PHE A 1 -1.01 -32.42 2.05
N TYR A 2 -1.10 -31.10 2.09
CA TYR A 2 -0.51 -30.23 1.05
C TYR A 2 1.02 -30.31 0.97
N GLY A 3 1.74 -30.49 2.08
CA GLY A 3 3.19 -30.66 2.10
C GLY A 3 3.70 -31.93 1.39
N ILE A 4 2.82 -32.89 1.11
CA ILE A 4 3.15 -34.13 0.39
C ILE A 4 2.50 -34.15 -1.00
N ALA A 5 1.22 -33.83 -1.08
CA ALA A 5 0.45 -33.97 -2.34
C ALA A 5 0.90 -32.94 -3.38
N GLN A 6 1.15 -31.69 -2.98
CA GLN A 6 1.54 -30.64 -3.92
C GLN A 6 2.93 -30.89 -4.55
N PRO A 7 4.00 -31.23 -3.80
CA PRO A 7 5.27 -31.63 -4.39
C PRO A 7 5.17 -32.86 -5.30
N ALA A 8 4.34 -33.85 -4.91
CA ALA A 8 4.13 -35.04 -5.73
C ALA A 8 3.41 -34.76 -7.04
N LEU A 9 2.35 -33.89 -6.98
CA LEU A 9 1.65 -33.42 -8.18
C LEU A 9 2.58 -32.60 -9.08
N TRP A 10 3.38 -31.73 -8.50
CA TRP A 10 4.36 -30.93 -9.22
C TRP A 10 5.40 -31.81 -9.94
N ALA A 11 5.97 -32.77 -9.22
CA ALA A 11 6.91 -33.73 -9.80
C ALA A 11 6.26 -34.58 -10.90
N GLY A 12 4.99 -34.97 -10.73
CA GLY A 12 4.25 -35.73 -11.74
C GLY A 12 3.92 -34.91 -12.97
N PHE A 13 3.56 -33.61 -12.77
CA PHE A 13 3.22 -32.71 -13.88
C PHE A 13 4.44 -32.35 -14.73
N ASN A 14 5.57 -32.04 -14.08
CA ASN A 14 6.80 -31.69 -14.80
C ASN A 14 7.52 -32.90 -15.45
N GLY A 15 7.15 -34.10 -15.05
CA GLY A 15 7.72 -35.33 -15.63
C GLY A 15 9.23 -35.45 -15.49
N LYS A 16 9.78 -36.55 -16.00
CA LYS A 16 11.26 -36.78 -16.06
C LYS A 16 11.93 -35.87 -17.11
N GLU A 17 11.17 -35.34 -18.06
CA GLU A 17 11.66 -34.51 -19.16
C GLU A 17 11.95 -33.05 -18.71
N ALA A 18 11.36 -32.60 -17.62
CA ALA A 18 11.65 -31.29 -17.04
C ALA A 18 13.11 -31.16 -16.50
N HIS A 19 13.80 -32.26 -16.41
CA HIS A 19 15.22 -32.33 -16.04
C HIS A 19 16.13 -32.63 -17.22
N ALA A 20 15.62 -32.70 -18.46
CA ALA A 20 16.45 -32.86 -19.64
C ALA A 20 17.26 -31.56 -19.86
N GLU A 21 18.58 -31.71 -19.80
CA GLU A 21 19.51 -30.61 -20.09
C GLU A 21 19.17 -29.94 -21.41
N GLY A 22 18.83 -28.64 -21.34
CA GLY A 22 18.75 -27.77 -22.53
C GLY A 22 17.43 -27.08 -22.81
N THR A 23 16.37 -27.25 -22.05
CA THR A 23 15.09 -26.53 -22.32
C THR A 23 14.94 -25.17 -21.61
N GLY A 24 15.98 -24.65 -20.96
CA GLY A 24 16.04 -23.26 -20.48
C GLY A 24 15.00 -22.79 -19.45
N GLU A 25 13.98 -23.57 -19.19
CA GLU A 25 12.96 -23.29 -18.19
C GLU A 25 13.13 -24.23 -16.99
N ASP A 26 13.99 -23.85 -16.09
CA ASP A 26 14.11 -24.48 -14.76
C ASP A 26 12.83 -24.15 -13.97
N LEU A 27 11.79 -24.96 -14.14
CA LEU A 27 10.55 -24.85 -13.39
C LEU A 27 10.84 -25.16 -11.91
N ARG A 28 11.21 -24.12 -11.16
CA ARG A 28 11.51 -24.25 -9.74
C ARG A 28 10.25 -24.60 -8.96
N GLN A 29 10.36 -25.51 -8.03
CA GLN A 29 9.28 -25.81 -7.11
C GLN A 29 8.90 -24.53 -6.34
N THR A 30 7.60 -24.20 -6.34
CA THR A 30 7.06 -23.08 -5.56
C THR A 30 7.31 -23.32 -4.06
N THR A 31 7.78 -22.31 -3.36
CA THR A 31 7.91 -22.36 -1.91
C THR A 31 6.53 -22.46 -1.26
N LEU A 32 6.31 -23.51 -0.46
CA LEU A 32 5.07 -23.68 0.29
C LEU A 32 5.18 -22.95 1.63
N VAL A 33 4.34 -21.93 1.81
CA VAL A 33 4.26 -21.14 3.05
C VAL A 33 2.94 -21.45 3.74
N PRO A 34 2.91 -22.38 4.72
CA PRO A 34 1.69 -22.69 5.45
C PRO A 34 1.40 -21.58 6.46
N ASN A 35 0.13 -21.30 6.65
CA ASN A 35 -0.35 -20.42 7.70
C ASN A 35 -1.27 -21.17 8.69
N HIS A 36 -1.43 -20.61 9.88
CA HIS A 36 -2.37 -21.09 10.88
C HIS A 36 -3.83 -20.84 10.48
N HIS A 37 -4.77 -21.37 11.24
CA HIS A 37 -6.20 -21.25 10.94
C HIS A 37 -6.71 -19.82 11.24
N ILE A 38 -7.58 -19.35 10.36
CA ILE A 38 -8.48 -18.23 10.68
C ILE A 38 -9.64 -18.82 11.48
N LEU A 39 -9.83 -18.32 12.70
CA LEU A 39 -10.97 -18.63 13.54
C LEU A 39 -12.06 -17.58 13.26
N PHE A 40 -13.30 -18.00 13.11
CA PHE A 40 -14.41 -17.06 13.00
C PHE A 40 -15.05 -16.86 14.37
N LEU A 41 -15.07 -15.62 14.87
CA LEU A 41 -15.55 -15.28 16.21
C LEU A 41 -14.94 -16.19 17.31
N GLY A 42 -13.65 -16.47 17.20
CA GLY A 42 -12.88 -17.31 18.13
C GLY A 42 -13.09 -18.81 17.99
N LYS A 43 -13.93 -19.26 17.05
CA LYS A 43 -14.23 -20.69 16.85
C LYS A 43 -13.70 -21.19 15.51
N LYS A 44 -13.30 -22.47 15.47
CA LYS A 44 -12.90 -23.11 14.22
C LYS A 44 -14.09 -23.14 13.26
N ALA A 45 -13.93 -22.55 12.09
CA ALA A 45 -14.91 -22.63 11.02
C ALA A 45 -15.04 -24.09 10.53
N SER A 46 -16.29 -24.56 10.43
CA SER A 46 -16.59 -25.91 9.93
C SER A 46 -17.86 -25.86 9.09
N SER A 47 -17.85 -26.54 7.95
CA SER A 47 -19.04 -26.66 7.09
C SER A 47 -20.20 -27.38 7.77
N SER A 48 -19.92 -28.24 8.74
CA SER A 48 -20.90 -28.97 9.56
C SER A 48 -21.15 -28.33 10.94
N GLY A 49 -20.46 -27.22 11.24
CA GLY A 49 -20.61 -26.53 12.54
C GLY A 49 -21.86 -25.64 12.62
N VAL A 50 -22.24 -25.33 13.87
CA VAL A 50 -23.35 -24.41 14.15
C VAL A 50 -23.03 -22.97 13.72
N VAL A 51 -21.76 -22.57 13.84
CA VAL A 51 -21.30 -21.24 13.43
C VAL A 51 -20.64 -21.37 12.06
N LYS A 52 -21.31 -20.81 11.04
CA LYS A 52 -20.76 -20.72 9.69
C LYS A 52 -20.08 -19.37 9.49
N PRO A 53 -18.85 -19.31 8.98
CA PRO A 53 -18.27 -18.05 8.59
C PRO A 53 -19.03 -17.48 7.38
N PRO A 54 -19.08 -16.15 7.22
CA PRO A 54 -19.67 -15.53 6.03
C PRO A 54 -18.88 -15.92 4.77
N LEU A 55 -19.59 -15.95 3.66
CA LEU A 55 -18.97 -16.08 2.34
C LEU A 55 -18.23 -14.79 1.98
N ALA A 56 -17.33 -14.86 1.00
CA ALA A 56 -16.60 -13.69 0.53
C ALA A 56 -17.54 -12.58 0.04
N ASP A 57 -18.60 -12.95 -0.68
CA ASP A 57 -19.59 -11.99 -1.20
C ASP A 57 -20.36 -11.30 -0.07
N GLU A 58 -20.74 -12.04 0.98
CA GLU A 58 -21.39 -11.47 2.16
C GLU A 58 -20.47 -10.47 2.91
N LEU A 59 -19.15 -10.71 2.91
CA LEU A 59 -18.19 -9.75 3.46
C LEU A 59 -18.12 -8.48 2.62
N LEU A 60 -18.21 -8.61 1.29
CA LEU A 60 -18.16 -7.48 0.36
C LEU A 60 -19.44 -6.61 0.39
N ASP A 61 -20.52 -7.06 1.03
CA ASP A 61 -21.69 -6.22 1.33
C ASP A 61 -21.43 -5.19 2.44
N HIS A 62 -20.30 -5.32 3.18
CA HIS A 62 -19.99 -4.50 4.35
C HIS A 62 -18.60 -3.87 4.34
N TYR A 63 -17.65 -4.45 3.59
CA TYR A 63 -16.25 -4.06 3.56
C TYR A 63 -15.74 -3.93 2.11
N THR A 64 -14.82 -3.03 1.88
CA THR A 64 -14.09 -3.04 0.60
C THR A 64 -13.06 -4.16 0.58
N VAL A 65 -12.69 -4.61 -0.62
CA VAL A 65 -11.62 -5.61 -0.81
C VAL A 65 -10.33 -5.18 -0.11
N GLU A 66 -9.96 -3.90 -0.22
CA GLU A 66 -8.72 -3.38 0.37
C GLU A 66 -8.76 -3.35 1.90
N GLN A 67 -9.92 -3.05 2.50
CA GLN A 67 -10.07 -3.13 3.95
C GLN A 67 -9.86 -4.56 4.46
N LEU A 68 -10.44 -5.55 3.79
CA LEU A 68 -10.28 -6.96 4.14
C LEU A 68 -8.84 -7.44 3.91
N ARG A 69 -8.22 -7.10 2.78
CA ARG A 69 -6.83 -7.48 2.48
C ARG A 69 -5.84 -6.91 3.51
N ALA A 70 -5.97 -5.62 3.85
CA ALA A 70 -5.16 -4.98 4.87
C ALA A 70 -5.33 -5.64 6.24
N HIS A 71 -6.57 -5.95 6.63
CA HIS A 71 -6.86 -6.62 7.89
C HIS A 71 -6.25 -8.04 7.93
N TRP A 72 -6.46 -8.84 6.89
CA TRP A 72 -5.93 -10.21 6.86
C TRP A 72 -4.41 -10.28 6.84
N ALA A 73 -3.75 -9.35 6.15
CA ALA A 73 -2.29 -9.23 6.20
C ALA A 73 -1.77 -8.96 7.62
N ALA A 74 -2.52 -8.16 8.40
CA ALA A 74 -2.14 -7.78 9.74
C ALA A 74 -2.43 -8.85 10.81
N LEU A 75 -3.22 -9.89 10.52
CA LEU A 75 -3.63 -10.89 11.51
C LEU A 75 -2.49 -11.74 12.10
N GLY A 76 -1.34 -11.84 11.46
CA GLY A 76 -0.21 -12.62 11.98
C GLY A 76 -0.42 -14.14 11.89
N LEU A 77 -1.08 -14.59 10.83
CA LEU A 77 -1.39 -16.01 10.59
C LEU A 77 -0.17 -16.92 10.47
N GLY A 78 1.01 -16.39 10.20
CA GLY A 78 2.28 -17.13 10.23
C GLY A 78 2.71 -17.55 11.64
N LEU A 79 2.21 -16.91 12.69
CA LEU A 79 2.61 -17.13 14.07
C LEU A 79 1.66 -18.05 14.84
N LYS A 80 0.34 -17.88 14.65
CA LYS A 80 -0.70 -18.60 15.40
C LYS A 80 -2.05 -18.53 14.69
N SER A 81 -3.00 -19.35 15.12
CA SER A 81 -4.40 -19.20 14.75
C SER A 81 -4.97 -17.90 15.34
N VAL A 82 -5.65 -17.10 14.51
CA VAL A 82 -6.16 -15.77 14.90
C VAL A 82 -7.64 -15.67 14.58
N SER A 83 -8.38 -14.95 15.43
CA SER A 83 -9.80 -14.71 15.21
C SER A 83 -10.03 -13.59 14.22
N PHE A 84 -10.83 -13.86 13.20
CA PHE A 84 -11.48 -12.87 12.36
C PHE A 84 -12.86 -12.62 12.93
N SER A 85 -13.11 -11.42 13.43
CA SER A 85 -14.32 -11.07 14.18
C SER A 85 -14.94 -9.78 13.64
N PRO A 86 -15.50 -9.82 12.41
CA PRO A 86 -16.15 -8.66 11.83
C PRO A 86 -17.43 -8.36 12.61
N LYS A 87 -17.60 -7.10 13.03
CA LYS A 87 -18.67 -6.67 13.93
C LYS A 87 -20.06 -6.99 13.39
N VAL A 88 -20.27 -6.81 12.10
CA VAL A 88 -21.59 -7.02 11.44
C VAL A 88 -22.08 -8.47 11.51
N PHE A 89 -21.19 -9.42 11.75
CA PHE A 89 -21.50 -10.84 11.89
C PHE A 89 -21.38 -11.35 13.33
N ASP A 90 -21.07 -10.47 14.30
CA ASP A 90 -21.00 -10.83 15.71
C ASP A 90 -22.29 -10.45 16.42
N PRO A 91 -23.18 -11.43 16.78
CA PRO A 91 -24.43 -11.15 17.44
C PRO A 91 -24.26 -10.55 18.85
N ASN A 92 -23.05 -10.63 19.42
CA ASN A 92 -22.74 -10.09 20.75
C ASN A 92 -21.98 -8.75 20.68
N ALA A 93 -21.76 -8.22 19.48
CA ALA A 93 -21.05 -6.96 19.34
C ALA A 93 -21.85 -5.79 19.92
N ALA A 94 -21.24 -5.02 20.82
CA ALA A 94 -21.88 -3.80 21.30
C ALA A 94 -22.05 -2.79 20.15
N GLU A 95 -23.20 -2.11 20.10
CA GLU A 95 -23.55 -1.18 19.02
C GLU A 95 -22.47 -0.12 18.78
N LYS A 96 -21.88 0.45 19.82
CA LYS A 96 -20.85 1.50 19.76
C LYS A 96 -19.42 0.97 19.71
N ALA A 97 -19.20 -0.34 19.77
CA ALA A 97 -17.86 -0.90 19.68
C ALA A 97 -17.27 -0.67 18.27
N PRO A 98 -15.97 -0.35 18.17
CA PRO A 98 -15.32 -0.30 16.87
C PRO A 98 -15.33 -1.69 16.22
N ASP A 99 -15.40 -1.71 14.89
CA ASP A 99 -15.30 -2.96 14.15
C ASP A 99 -13.84 -3.40 14.06
N PRO A 100 -13.46 -4.58 14.61
CA PRO A 100 -12.08 -5.07 14.55
C PRO A 100 -11.56 -5.26 13.13
N ALA A 101 -12.43 -5.61 12.17
CA ALA A 101 -12.07 -5.81 10.77
C ALA A 101 -11.73 -4.49 10.04
N LEU A 102 -12.09 -3.34 10.60
CA LEU A 102 -11.80 -2.02 10.03
C LEU A 102 -10.58 -1.34 10.63
N LYS A 103 -9.88 -1.97 11.56
CA LYS A 103 -8.75 -1.35 12.26
C LYS A 103 -7.66 -0.88 11.29
N GLU A 104 -7.21 -1.75 10.41
CA GLU A 104 -6.19 -1.45 9.40
C GLU A 104 -6.78 -0.62 8.26
N GLY A 105 -8.03 -0.84 7.90
CA GLY A 105 -8.76 -0.02 6.93
C GLY A 105 -8.83 1.47 7.32
N ALA A 106 -8.84 1.78 8.62
CA ALA A 106 -8.81 3.16 9.11
C ALA A 106 -7.47 3.88 8.83
N LEU A 107 -6.35 3.16 8.76
CA LEU A 107 -5.08 3.73 8.29
C LEU A 107 -5.22 4.24 6.85
N LEU A 108 -5.80 3.42 5.98
CA LEU A 108 -5.97 3.72 4.55
C LEU A 108 -6.91 4.90 4.35
N THR A 109 -8.14 4.78 4.86
CA THR A 109 -9.22 5.74 4.60
C THR A 109 -9.05 7.08 5.30
N ASN A 110 -8.33 7.13 6.42
CA ASN A 110 -8.16 8.38 7.19
C ASN A 110 -6.76 8.97 7.06
N ILE A 111 -5.70 8.19 7.18
CA ILE A 111 -4.33 8.71 7.30
C ILE A 111 -3.62 8.73 5.95
N PHE A 112 -3.63 7.60 5.23
CA PHE A 112 -2.99 7.54 3.92
C PHE A 112 -3.71 8.44 2.91
N ASN A 113 -5.05 8.43 2.88
CA ASN A 113 -5.84 9.40 2.11
C ASN A 113 -5.46 10.84 2.43
N ARG A 114 -5.30 11.18 3.72
CA ARG A 114 -4.94 12.53 4.14
C ARG A 114 -3.58 12.93 3.59
N LEU A 115 -2.57 12.08 3.74
CA LEU A 115 -1.23 12.33 3.22
C LEU A 115 -1.28 12.57 1.70
N ALA A 116 -1.88 11.64 0.94
CA ALA A 116 -1.97 11.75 -0.51
C ALA A 116 -2.70 13.03 -0.94
N ARG A 117 -3.92 13.26 -0.42
CA ARG A 117 -4.69 14.47 -0.74
C ARG A 117 -3.95 15.75 -0.40
N SER A 118 -3.25 15.77 0.74
CA SER A 118 -2.49 16.95 1.14
C SER A 118 -1.38 17.27 0.15
N CYS A 119 -0.65 16.29 -0.38
CA CYS A 119 0.35 16.49 -1.42
C CYS A 119 -0.28 17.11 -2.68
N PHE A 120 -1.32 16.47 -3.22
CA PHE A 120 -1.95 16.92 -4.47
C PHE A 120 -2.64 18.30 -4.33
N TYR A 121 -3.46 18.50 -3.29
CA TYR A 121 -4.15 19.79 -3.13
C TYR A 121 -3.22 20.95 -2.80
N THR A 122 -2.11 20.70 -2.10
CA THR A 122 -1.11 21.75 -1.86
C THR A 122 -0.36 22.07 -3.15
N ALA A 123 -0.04 21.08 -3.98
CA ALA A 123 0.52 21.30 -5.31
C ALA A 123 -0.45 22.07 -6.20
N GLN A 124 -1.74 21.74 -6.19
CA GLN A 124 -2.77 22.49 -6.94
C GLN A 124 -2.90 23.94 -6.45
N LYS A 125 -2.90 24.16 -5.13
CA LYS A 125 -3.07 25.50 -4.55
C LYS A 125 -1.88 26.43 -4.82
N HIS A 126 -0.65 25.92 -4.69
CA HIS A 126 0.56 26.74 -4.65
C HIS A 126 1.44 26.63 -5.89
N PHE A 127 1.30 25.56 -6.67
CA PHE A 127 2.16 25.25 -7.82
C PHE A 127 1.37 24.86 -9.09
N GLU A 128 0.17 25.37 -9.23
CA GLU A 128 -0.67 25.17 -10.44
C GLU A 128 -0.87 23.70 -10.82
N GLY A 129 -0.97 22.81 -9.83
CA GLY A 129 -1.12 21.36 -10.05
C GLY A 129 0.17 20.64 -10.43
N LYS A 130 1.33 21.24 -10.18
CA LYS A 130 2.64 20.63 -10.43
C LYS A 130 3.34 20.29 -9.12
N ALA A 131 4.04 19.18 -9.07
CA ALA A 131 4.93 18.87 -7.96
C ALA A 131 6.30 19.48 -8.21
N PRO A 132 6.87 20.24 -7.25
CA PRO A 132 8.24 20.74 -7.41
C PRO A 132 9.24 19.58 -7.43
N LEU A 133 10.20 19.65 -8.34
CA LEU A 133 11.36 18.77 -8.41
C LEU A 133 12.54 19.40 -7.67
N GLY A 134 13.37 18.57 -7.04
CA GLY A 134 14.53 19.00 -6.30
C GLY A 134 15.17 17.87 -5.51
N GLU A 135 16.17 18.19 -4.71
CA GLU A 135 16.82 17.25 -3.82
C GLU A 135 15.88 16.94 -2.63
N VAL A 136 15.63 15.65 -2.41
CA VAL A 136 14.90 15.18 -1.23
C VAL A 136 15.82 15.32 0.00
N SER A 137 15.26 15.76 1.12
CA SER A 137 16.02 15.91 2.37
C SER A 137 16.68 14.59 2.79
N ALA A 138 17.92 14.64 3.25
CA ALA A 138 18.70 13.46 3.61
C ALA A 138 18.02 12.56 4.63
N ASP A 139 17.35 13.14 5.63
CA ASP A 139 16.60 12.39 6.65
C ASP A 139 15.40 11.65 6.04
N VAL A 140 14.74 12.23 5.04
CA VAL A 140 13.63 11.60 4.32
C VAL A 140 14.11 10.45 3.46
N LEU A 141 15.20 10.66 2.69
CA LEU A 141 15.82 9.57 1.90
C LEU A 141 16.22 8.41 2.80
N LYS A 142 16.94 8.68 3.87
CA LYS A 142 17.36 7.67 4.83
C LYS A 142 16.17 6.91 5.42
N LYS A 143 15.10 7.61 5.79
CA LYS A 143 13.86 6.99 6.28
C LYS A 143 13.24 6.05 5.23
N CYS A 144 13.19 6.47 3.96
CA CYS A 144 12.69 5.65 2.87
C CYS A 144 13.56 4.40 2.67
N GLU A 145 14.88 4.56 2.61
CA GLU A 145 15.84 3.47 2.43
C GLU A 145 15.74 2.42 3.56
N GLU A 146 15.77 2.87 4.81
CA GLU A 146 15.65 1.99 5.98
C GLU A 146 14.33 1.22 5.94
N THR A 147 13.22 1.89 5.59
CA THR A 147 11.90 1.25 5.49
C THR A 147 11.85 0.21 4.36
N VAL A 148 12.42 0.52 3.19
CA VAL A 148 12.47 -0.43 2.06
C VAL A 148 13.29 -1.67 2.42
N LEU A 149 14.45 -1.51 3.04
CA LEU A 149 15.30 -2.63 3.44
C LEU A 149 14.64 -3.51 4.51
N GLU A 150 13.99 -2.91 5.50
CA GLU A 150 13.24 -3.65 6.51
C GLU A 150 12.03 -4.37 5.89
N TYR A 151 11.30 -3.71 5.00
CA TYR A 151 10.19 -4.30 4.25
C TYR A 151 10.64 -5.54 3.47
N GLU A 152 11.75 -5.47 2.73
CA GLU A 152 12.29 -6.59 1.97
C GLU A 152 12.63 -7.79 2.88
N GLN A 153 13.27 -7.52 4.02
CA GLN A 153 13.58 -8.56 4.99
C GLN A 153 12.35 -9.25 5.57
N LEU A 154 11.31 -8.47 5.90
CA LEU A 154 10.05 -9.00 6.43
C LEU A 154 9.27 -9.78 5.37
N MET A 155 9.21 -9.27 4.15
CA MET A 155 8.56 -9.95 3.01
C MET A 155 9.25 -11.27 2.66
N SER A 156 10.58 -11.30 2.69
CA SER A 156 11.35 -12.55 2.43
C SER A 156 11.09 -13.64 3.46
N LYS A 157 10.66 -13.27 4.67
CA LYS A 157 10.27 -14.17 5.76
C LYS A 157 8.77 -14.46 5.82
N PHE A 158 7.99 -13.88 4.92
CA PHE A 158 6.51 -13.94 4.91
C PHE A 158 5.86 -13.39 6.19
N GLU A 159 6.50 -12.44 6.85
CA GLU A 159 6.03 -11.80 8.09
C GLU A 159 5.07 -10.63 7.80
N PHE A 160 3.98 -10.89 7.06
CA PHE A 160 3.05 -9.84 6.56
C PHE A 160 2.46 -8.96 7.67
N HIS A 161 2.27 -9.50 8.88
CA HIS A 161 1.79 -8.72 10.03
C HIS A 161 2.82 -7.68 10.48
N ALA A 162 4.11 -8.02 10.42
CA ALA A 162 5.19 -7.09 10.75
C ALA A 162 5.33 -6.04 9.63
N VAL A 163 5.18 -6.43 8.36
CA VAL A 163 5.09 -5.50 7.22
C VAL A 163 3.93 -4.51 7.43
N SER A 164 2.75 -4.99 7.82
CA SER A 164 1.59 -4.13 8.11
C SER A 164 1.90 -3.13 9.22
N ALA A 165 2.57 -3.56 10.29
CA ALA A 165 2.97 -2.68 11.39
C ALA A 165 4.04 -1.64 10.97
N LEU A 166 5.03 -2.06 10.17
CA LEU A 166 6.04 -1.18 9.59
C LEU A 166 5.39 -0.08 8.75
N MET A 167 4.46 -0.46 7.87
CA MET A 167 3.78 0.50 6.99
C MET A 167 2.83 1.42 7.75
N ASP A 168 2.14 0.93 8.80
CA ASP A 168 1.33 1.79 9.68
C ASP A 168 2.22 2.87 10.32
N GLY A 169 3.38 2.50 10.85
CA GLY A 169 4.35 3.43 11.42
C GLY A 169 4.85 4.45 10.37
N PHE A 170 5.30 3.97 9.21
CA PHE A 170 5.83 4.83 8.16
C PHE A 170 4.81 5.87 7.68
N ILE A 171 3.58 5.45 7.38
CA ILE A 171 2.52 6.34 6.89
C ILE A 171 2.10 7.37 7.96
N ARG A 172 2.04 6.95 9.24
CA ARG A 172 1.75 7.88 10.36
C ARG A 172 2.86 8.90 10.55
N ASP A 173 4.12 8.48 10.49
CA ASP A 173 5.27 9.38 10.59
C ASP A 173 5.29 10.39 9.44
N ALA A 174 5.04 9.94 8.20
CA ALA A 174 4.93 10.81 7.04
C ALA A 174 3.80 11.85 7.21
N ASN A 175 2.62 11.42 7.67
CA ASN A 175 1.51 12.34 7.95
C ASN A 175 1.79 13.30 9.13
N LYS A 176 2.55 12.86 10.12
CA LYS A 176 2.99 13.72 11.24
C LYS A 176 3.99 14.77 10.75
N MET A 177 4.98 14.37 9.97
CA MET A 177 5.92 15.29 9.33
C MET A 177 5.15 16.34 8.51
N TRP A 178 4.24 15.90 7.63
CA TRP A 178 3.38 16.81 6.87
C TRP A 178 2.68 17.82 7.78
N THR A 179 2.00 17.35 8.84
CA THR A 179 1.22 18.22 9.74
C THR A 179 2.09 19.24 10.47
N THR A 180 3.31 18.87 10.83
CA THR A 180 4.24 19.77 11.53
C THR A 180 4.79 20.81 10.56
N VAL A 181 5.39 20.38 9.46
CA VAL A 181 6.09 21.27 8.53
C VAL A 181 5.10 22.17 7.76
N SER A 182 3.89 21.69 7.43
CA SER A 182 2.89 22.52 6.77
C SER A 182 2.44 23.72 7.61
N ARG A 183 2.44 23.62 8.94
CA ARG A 183 2.17 24.77 9.83
C ARG A 183 3.31 25.81 9.78
N GLU A 184 4.54 25.34 9.72
CA GLU A 184 5.71 26.22 9.56
C GLU A 184 5.72 26.90 8.21
N CYS A 185 5.34 26.18 7.15
CA CYS A 185 5.16 26.75 5.81
C CYS A 185 4.08 27.82 5.80
N ALA A 186 2.92 27.55 6.42
CA ALA A 186 1.83 28.53 6.51
C ALA A 186 2.24 29.81 7.26
N ALA A 187 3.08 29.71 8.28
CA ALA A 187 3.60 30.87 8.99
C ALA A 187 4.56 31.73 8.14
N ARG A 188 5.18 31.14 7.11
CA ARG A 188 6.11 31.82 6.18
C ARG A 188 5.46 32.21 4.85
N GLU A 189 4.19 31.83 4.61
CA GLU A 189 3.51 32.03 3.34
C GLU A 189 3.38 33.53 2.97
N GLU A 190 3.19 34.44 3.95
CA GLU A 190 3.13 35.89 3.71
C GLU A 190 4.44 36.47 3.13
N GLU A 191 5.60 35.92 3.54
CA GLU A 191 6.92 36.42 3.12
C GLU A 191 7.43 35.69 1.87
N GLN A 192 7.21 34.38 1.76
CA GLN A 192 7.82 33.50 0.77
C GLN A 192 6.83 33.00 -0.29
N GLY A 193 5.53 33.21 -0.09
CA GLY A 193 4.50 32.71 -1.01
C GLY A 193 4.54 31.20 -1.17
N ALA A 194 4.35 30.72 -2.39
CA ALA A 194 4.39 29.30 -2.73
C ALA A 194 5.72 28.63 -2.39
N GLU A 195 6.83 29.34 -2.44
CA GLU A 195 8.17 28.80 -2.20
C GLU A 195 8.34 28.25 -0.78
N ALA A 196 7.55 28.73 0.21
CA ALA A 196 7.51 28.18 1.56
C ALA A 196 7.15 26.69 1.60
N TYR A 197 6.41 26.19 0.60
CA TYR A 197 5.94 24.80 0.52
C TYR A 197 6.80 23.89 -0.39
N ARG A 198 7.80 24.43 -1.09
CA ARG A 198 8.58 23.68 -2.09
C ARG A 198 9.21 22.43 -1.49
N GLN A 199 10.05 22.58 -0.48
CA GLN A 199 10.75 21.46 0.14
C GLN A 199 9.81 20.46 0.80
N LEU A 200 8.75 20.95 1.45
CA LEU A 200 7.71 20.07 2.01
C LEU A 200 7.11 19.16 0.95
N LEU A 201 6.79 19.69 -0.23
CA LEU A 201 6.21 18.89 -1.30
C LEU A 201 7.21 17.89 -1.90
N ILE A 202 8.47 18.29 -2.10
CA ILE A 202 9.53 17.38 -2.57
C ILE A 202 9.63 16.18 -1.63
N ASP A 203 9.75 16.42 -0.34
CA ASP A 203 9.89 15.39 0.69
C ASP A 203 8.62 14.53 0.83
N ALA A 204 7.46 15.18 0.83
CA ALA A 204 6.19 14.48 0.99
C ALA A 204 5.83 13.59 -0.21
N PHE A 205 6.14 14.01 -1.44
CA PHE A 205 5.94 13.17 -2.62
C PHE A 205 6.88 11.97 -2.62
N GLN A 206 8.11 12.09 -2.10
CA GLN A 206 9.00 10.95 -1.92
C GLN A 206 8.44 9.95 -0.90
N LEU A 207 7.97 10.41 0.25
CA LEU A 207 7.32 9.56 1.25
C LEU A 207 6.04 8.92 0.71
N LEU A 208 5.21 9.69 0.01
CA LEU A 208 3.99 9.19 -0.63
C LEU A 208 4.29 8.11 -1.65
N ARG A 209 5.28 8.33 -2.53
CA ARG A 209 5.71 7.36 -3.53
C ARG A 209 6.18 6.05 -2.87
N THR A 210 7.08 6.15 -1.90
CA THR A 210 7.58 4.98 -1.16
C THR A 210 6.43 4.20 -0.52
N ALA A 211 5.52 4.88 0.18
CA ALA A 211 4.34 4.24 0.77
C ALA A 211 3.45 3.57 -0.30
N THR A 212 3.26 4.23 -1.46
CA THR A 212 2.43 3.72 -2.56
C THR A 212 2.99 2.42 -3.11
N VAL A 213 4.29 2.35 -3.39
CA VAL A 213 4.94 1.15 -3.93
C VAL A 213 4.91 0.00 -2.91
N LEU A 214 5.27 0.27 -1.65
CA LEU A 214 5.32 -0.78 -0.61
C LEU A 214 3.93 -1.29 -0.21
N MET A 215 2.90 -0.46 -0.29
CA MET A 215 1.52 -0.86 0.01
C MET A 215 0.80 -1.53 -1.16
N HIS A 216 1.32 -1.42 -2.39
CA HIS A 216 0.66 -1.96 -3.59
C HIS A 216 0.30 -3.45 -3.50
N PRO A 217 1.15 -4.36 -2.99
CA PRO A 217 0.78 -5.78 -2.86
C PRO A 217 -0.42 -6.04 -1.96
N PHE A 218 -0.73 -5.13 -1.03
CA PHE A 218 -1.84 -5.27 -0.08
C PHE A 218 -3.09 -4.52 -0.53
N VAL A 219 -2.94 -3.32 -1.07
CA VAL A 219 -4.04 -2.40 -1.40
C VAL A 219 -3.86 -1.80 -2.80
N PRO A 220 -3.96 -2.64 -3.85
CA PRO A 220 -3.61 -2.24 -5.21
C PRO A 220 -4.49 -1.12 -5.77
N GLN A 221 -5.81 -1.14 -5.52
CA GLN A 221 -6.73 -0.17 -6.14
C GLN A 221 -6.43 1.27 -5.76
N GLY A 222 -6.22 1.54 -4.47
CA GLY A 222 -5.92 2.90 -4.01
C GLY A 222 -4.52 3.36 -4.40
N THR A 223 -3.54 2.47 -4.41
CA THR A 223 -2.17 2.78 -4.83
C THR A 223 -2.07 3.00 -6.34
N GLU A 224 -2.83 2.25 -7.14
CA GLU A 224 -2.94 2.47 -8.60
C GLU A 224 -3.60 3.81 -8.93
N LEU A 225 -4.60 4.24 -8.14
CA LEU A 225 -5.16 5.58 -8.27
C LEU A 225 -4.13 6.67 -7.95
N ILE A 226 -3.29 6.50 -6.92
CA ILE A 226 -2.20 7.45 -6.64
C ILE A 226 -1.24 7.51 -7.84
N PHE A 227 -0.86 6.37 -8.40
CA PHE A 227 -0.02 6.28 -9.59
C PHE A 227 -0.65 6.99 -10.80
N GLU A 228 -1.93 6.77 -11.06
CA GLU A 228 -2.69 7.44 -12.11
C GLU A 228 -2.64 8.97 -11.96
N TYR A 229 -2.86 9.49 -10.74
CA TYR A 229 -2.85 10.92 -10.47
C TYR A 229 -1.44 11.53 -10.44
N LEU A 230 -0.39 10.74 -10.23
CA LEU A 230 0.98 11.15 -10.51
C LEU A 230 1.23 11.39 -12.01
N ASN A 231 0.30 10.96 -12.89
CA ASN A 231 0.34 11.20 -14.32
C ASN A 231 1.59 10.60 -15.02
N ILE A 232 2.12 9.49 -14.49
CA ILE A 232 3.32 8.85 -15.02
C ILE A 232 2.99 8.00 -16.25
N GLU A 233 1.86 7.29 -16.23
CA GLU A 233 1.44 6.33 -17.26
C GLU A 233 1.28 6.96 -18.66
N THR A 234 0.86 8.23 -18.74
CA THR A 234 0.52 8.89 -19.99
C THR A 234 1.71 9.43 -20.77
N ARG A 235 2.93 9.38 -20.22
CA ARG A 235 4.08 10.14 -20.74
C ARG A 235 5.03 9.33 -21.59
N HIS A 236 5.50 8.19 -21.09
CA HIS A 236 6.44 7.31 -21.77
C HIS A 236 6.16 5.85 -21.38
N PRO A 237 5.36 5.11 -22.16
CA PRO A 237 5.05 3.72 -21.86
C PRO A 237 6.27 2.83 -21.67
N GLU A 238 7.35 3.10 -22.40
CA GLU A 238 8.59 2.32 -22.31
C GLU A 238 9.48 2.64 -21.10
N LYS A 239 9.30 3.82 -20.46
CA LYS A 239 10.04 4.24 -19.25
C LYS A 239 9.19 4.33 -18.01
N HIS A 240 7.91 4.59 -18.19
CA HIS A 240 6.97 5.01 -17.16
C HIS A 240 5.78 4.09 -17.06
N ASP A 241 5.96 2.83 -17.41
CA ASP A 241 4.92 1.85 -17.27
C ASP A 241 4.64 1.53 -15.78
N PHE A 242 3.50 0.93 -15.57
CA PHE A 242 3.06 0.44 -14.28
C PHE A 242 4.12 -0.49 -13.63
N GLY A 243 4.72 -1.37 -14.41
CA GLY A 243 5.73 -2.31 -13.94
C GLY A 243 7.01 -1.64 -13.48
N ALA A 244 7.43 -0.55 -14.13
CA ALA A 244 8.59 0.24 -13.71
C ALA A 244 8.31 0.98 -12.39
N PHE A 245 7.14 1.59 -12.25
CA PHE A 245 6.79 2.34 -11.04
C PHE A 245 6.67 1.45 -9.80
N PHE A 246 5.95 0.32 -9.90
CA PHE A 246 5.76 -0.63 -8.81
C PHE A 246 6.84 -1.70 -8.74
N GLY A 247 7.77 -1.71 -9.70
CA GLY A 247 8.90 -2.64 -9.73
C GLY A 247 10.01 -2.26 -8.75
N TRP A 248 10.73 -3.29 -8.29
CA TRP A 248 11.81 -3.12 -7.32
C TRP A 248 13.05 -2.41 -7.90
N GLY A 249 13.24 -2.45 -9.24
CA GLY A 249 14.39 -1.88 -9.93
C GLY A 249 14.55 -0.36 -9.77
N HIS A 250 13.47 0.35 -9.46
CA HIS A 250 13.43 1.81 -9.32
C HIS A 250 12.91 2.26 -7.96
N ILE A 251 13.00 1.39 -6.93
CA ILE A 251 12.38 1.63 -5.62
C ILE A 251 12.95 2.88 -4.92
N PHE A 252 14.22 3.20 -5.15
CA PHE A 252 14.90 4.35 -4.53
C PHE A 252 14.84 5.63 -5.37
N GLU A 253 14.29 5.58 -6.59
CA GLU A 253 14.22 6.75 -7.46
C GLU A 253 13.26 7.81 -6.91
N THR A 254 13.54 9.08 -7.25
CA THR A 254 12.67 10.22 -6.92
C THR A 254 11.77 10.58 -8.08
N LEU A 255 10.83 11.52 -7.92
CA LEU A 255 10.00 11.98 -9.03
C LEU A 255 10.79 12.49 -10.23
N SER A 256 12.00 13.00 -10.03
CA SER A 256 12.88 13.47 -11.10
C SER A 256 13.24 12.37 -12.10
N PHE A 257 13.23 11.10 -11.69
CA PHE A 257 13.48 9.97 -12.60
C PHE A 257 12.39 9.87 -13.69
N TRP A 258 11.13 10.10 -13.32
CA TRP A 258 9.97 10.02 -14.22
C TRP A 258 9.67 11.34 -14.94
N ALA A 259 10.39 12.41 -14.63
CA ALA A 259 10.18 13.71 -15.23
C ALA A 259 10.74 13.78 -16.66
N GLU A 260 10.00 14.45 -17.54
CA GLU A 260 10.45 14.82 -18.88
C GLU A 260 11.57 15.86 -18.81
N GLU A 261 12.34 16.01 -19.90
CA GLU A 261 13.44 16.99 -19.94
C GLU A 261 12.96 18.44 -19.75
N GLU A 262 11.76 18.77 -20.24
CA GLU A 262 11.14 20.08 -20.01
C GLU A 262 10.77 20.30 -18.54
N GLU A 263 10.29 19.26 -17.88
CA GLU A 263 9.95 19.27 -16.45
C GLU A 263 11.19 19.35 -15.57
N LYS A 264 12.25 18.61 -15.91
CA LYS A 264 13.55 18.72 -15.25
C LYS A 264 14.12 20.13 -15.37
N THR A 265 14.02 20.73 -16.55
CA THR A 265 14.50 22.09 -16.82
C THR A 265 13.69 23.12 -16.06
N SER A 266 12.37 22.98 -15.98
CA SER A 266 11.48 23.88 -15.21
C SER A 266 11.52 23.62 -13.71
N GLY A 267 12.03 22.45 -13.28
CA GLY A 267 11.99 22.00 -11.90
C GLY A 267 10.58 21.67 -11.38
N MET A 268 9.64 21.32 -12.29
CA MET A 268 8.23 21.08 -11.98
C MET A 268 7.70 19.87 -12.73
N PHE A 269 7.08 18.94 -11.99
CA PHE A 269 6.50 17.71 -12.49
C PHE A 269 4.98 17.85 -12.61
N GLN A 270 4.42 17.63 -13.80
CA GLN A 270 2.99 17.80 -14.06
C GLN A 270 2.17 16.66 -13.46
N LEU A 271 1.27 16.98 -12.54
CA LEU A 271 0.30 16.04 -11.97
C LEU A 271 -1.03 16.07 -12.74
N LYS A 272 -1.83 15.02 -12.58
CA LYS A 272 -3.24 15.05 -12.97
C LYS A 272 -4.04 15.82 -11.91
N GLU A 273 -5.01 16.61 -12.34
CA GLU A 273 -5.84 17.39 -11.43
C GLU A 273 -6.70 16.47 -10.55
N LEU A 274 -6.61 16.68 -9.23
CA LEU A 274 -7.39 15.91 -8.26
C LEU A 274 -8.74 16.60 -8.01
N PRO A 275 -9.90 15.93 -8.24
CA PRO A 275 -11.20 16.51 -7.96
C PRO A 275 -11.39 16.83 -6.47
N PRO A 276 -12.24 17.82 -6.11
CA PRO A 276 -12.54 18.11 -4.71
C PRO A 276 -13.07 16.88 -3.95
N ARG A 277 -12.61 16.68 -2.72
CA ARG A 277 -13.03 15.59 -1.84
C ARG A 277 -12.76 14.19 -2.39
N PHE A 278 -11.73 14.03 -3.20
CA PHE A 278 -11.35 12.74 -3.75
C PHE A 278 -10.76 11.83 -2.67
N ASP A 279 -11.13 10.55 -2.70
CA ASP A 279 -10.58 9.51 -1.85
C ASP A 279 -9.91 8.42 -2.69
N PHE A 280 -8.60 8.21 -2.50
CA PHE A 280 -7.85 7.12 -3.10
C PHE A 280 -8.27 5.76 -2.50
N PHE A 281 -8.49 5.74 -1.20
CA PHE A 281 -8.96 4.58 -0.45
C PHE A 281 -10.37 4.86 0.07
N LYS A 282 -11.36 4.17 -0.50
CA LYS A 282 -12.77 4.40 -0.19
C LYS A 282 -13.24 3.57 0.99
N LYS A 283 -14.14 4.13 1.79
CA LYS A 283 -14.94 3.36 2.73
C LYS A 283 -16.03 2.62 1.97
N HIS A 284 -16.45 1.48 2.50
CA HIS A 284 -17.65 0.83 1.98
C HIS A 284 -18.91 1.70 2.22
N PRO A 285 -19.89 1.76 1.30
CA PRO A 285 -21.11 2.58 1.48
C PRO A 285 -21.86 2.34 2.80
N SER A 286 -21.85 1.11 3.33
CA SER A 286 -22.48 0.77 4.62
C SER A 286 -21.82 1.41 5.85
N GLN A 287 -20.69 2.10 5.69
CA GLN A 287 -19.91 2.70 6.78
C GLN A 287 -20.11 4.23 6.90
N TYR A 288 -21.06 4.80 6.13
CA TYR A 288 -21.40 6.22 6.16
C TYR A 288 -22.62 6.51 7.03
#